data_fce713784a5614aa794a0cd5845766fa
#
_entry.id   fce713784a5614aa794a0cd5845766fa
#
_cell.length_a   1.000
_cell.length_b   1.000
_cell.length_c   1.000
_cell.angle_alpha   90.00
_cell.angle_beta   90.00
_cell.angle_gamma   90.00
#
_symmetry.space_group_name_H-M   'P 1'
#
loop_
_entity.id
_entity.type
_entity.pdbx_description
1 polymer ?
#
loop_
_entity_poly.entity_id
_entity_poly.type
_entity_poly.pdbx_seq_one_letter_code
_entity_poly.pdbx_strand_id
1 'polypeptide(L)'
;MNAPREFEDLLTREGRRVLAGTHALVGALADPRTRFLSVEGLVDRTKAARLRALLDRTLATSLERIDRPIPPDTIWKMRADYSETLPKATRASTIYFDRADEPGVRAARRIGLDAMLRSASFHAFAQALAGRALAPNFGRQVLCYGPGDYAGPHNDHPPSNARARAGYVDLHLSLSNPAVAHQWLVYAKAGHLSEIVPIHGAATLTAYRLPFWHYTTPLVAKPGQAARARRWVLLGTFLFA
;
A
#
# COMPACT_ATOMS: atom_id res chain seq x y z
N MET A 1 -1.83 2.83 -24.24
CA MET A 1 -2.86 2.81 -23.19
C MET A 1 -2.25 3.51 -21.99
N ASN A 2 -3.00 4.40 -21.31
CA ASN A 2 -2.55 5.13 -20.13
C ASN A 2 -3.31 4.67 -18.89
N ALA A 3 -2.80 5.01 -17.70
CA ALA A 3 -3.54 4.92 -16.45
C ALA A 3 -4.77 5.83 -16.51
N PRO A 4 -5.81 5.56 -15.73
CA PRO A 4 -6.95 6.46 -15.57
C PRO A 4 -6.48 7.86 -15.11
N ARG A 5 -7.22 8.90 -15.47
CA ARG A 5 -6.90 10.28 -15.02
C ARG A 5 -7.23 10.48 -13.55
N GLU A 6 -8.35 9.92 -13.13
CA GLU A 6 -8.85 9.99 -11.76
C GLU A 6 -8.86 8.60 -11.12
N PHE A 7 -8.63 8.54 -9.83
CA PHE A 7 -8.76 7.29 -9.06
C PHE A 7 -10.21 6.78 -9.08
N GLU A 8 -11.18 7.70 -9.11
CA GLU A 8 -12.60 7.37 -9.22
C GLU A 8 -12.93 6.52 -10.44
N ASP A 9 -12.19 6.67 -11.53
CA ASP A 9 -12.38 5.86 -12.75
C ASP A 9 -12.16 4.36 -12.50
N LEU A 10 -11.40 4.00 -11.48
CA LEU A 10 -11.20 2.59 -11.07
C LEU A 10 -12.33 2.05 -10.21
N LEU A 11 -13.15 2.90 -9.60
CA LEU A 11 -14.10 2.48 -8.58
C LEU A 11 -15.33 1.79 -9.16
N THR A 12 -15.86 0.83 -8.40
CA THR A 12 -17.21 0.29 -8.55
C THR A 12 -18.25 1.30 -8.08
N ARG A 13 -19.54 0.95 -8.20
CA ARG A 13 -20.61 1.72 -7.58
C ARG A 13 -20.41 1.88 -6.06
N GLU A 14 -20.02 0.81 -5.38
CA GLU A 14 -19.77 0.84 -3.92
C GLU A 14 -18.56 1.70 -3.57
N GLY A 15 -17.48 1.64 -4.37
CA GLY A 15 -16.33 2.52 -4.20
C GLY A 15 -16.71 4.00 -4.34
N ARG A 16 -17.58 4.36 -5.30
CA ARG A 16 -18.09 5.74 -5.45
C ARG A 16 -18.98 6.18 -4.29
N ARG A 17 -19.70 5.25 -3.64
CA ARG A 17 -20.45 5.56 -2.42
C ARG A 17 -19.54 5.94 -1.25
N VAL A 18 -18.31 5.40 -1.19
CA VAL A 18 -17.30 5.87 -0.22
C VAL A 18 -16.94 7.33 -0.50
N LEU A 19 -16.66 7.69 -1.76
CA LEU A 19 -16.39 9.09 -2.13
C LEU A 19 -17.56 10.03 -1.84
N ALA A 20 -18.79 9.56 -2.09
CA ALA A 20 -20.01 10.32 -1.83
C ALA A 20 -20.39 10.42 -0.34
N GLY A 21 -19.62 9.83 0.57
CA GLY A 21 -19.92 9.85 1.99
C GLY A 21 -21.11 8.99 2.45
N THR A 22 -21.59 8.06 1.60
CA THR A 22 -22.82 7.26 1.85
C THR A 22 -22.56 5.77 2.09
N HIS A 23 -21.30 5.36 2.17
CA HIS A 23 -20.92 3.96 2.44
C HIS A 23 -20.61 3.74 3.92
N ALA A 24 -20.85 2.54 4.44
CA ALA A 24 -20.59 2.18 5.84
C ALA A 24 -19.11 2.30 6.28
N LEU A 25 -18.18 2.32 5.32
CA LEU A 25 -16.75 2.51 5.60
C LEU A 25 -16.33 3.97 5.80
N VAL A 26 -17.21 4.94 5.57
CA VAL A 26 -16.91 6.36 5.82
C VAL A 26 -16.63 6.55 7.31
N GLY A 27 -15.46 7.11 7.62
CA GLY A 27 -15.01 7.29 8.99
C GLY A 27 -14.55 6.01 9.70
N ALA A 28 -14.41 4.88 9.01
CA ALA A 28 -14.05 3.61 9.66
C ALA A 28 -12.69 3.67 10.40
N LEU A 29 -11.76 4.54 9.97
CA LEU A 29 -10.48 4.76 10.64
C LEU A 29 -10.52 5.93 11.66
N ALA A 30 -11.68 6.55 11.90
CA ALA A 30 -11.80 7.61 12.90
C ALA A 30 -11.59 7.06 14.33
N ASP A 31 -12.06 5.83 14.60
CA ASP A 31 -11.80 5.15 15.87
C ASP A 31 -10.29 4.78 15.97
N PRO A 32 -9.56 5.27 17.00
CA PRO A 32 -8.15 4.92 17.21
C PRO A 32 -7.89 3.42 17.38
N ARG A 33 -8.89 2.64 17.72
CA ARG A 33 -8.80 1.18 17.87
C ARG A 33 -8.82 0.47 16.53
N THR A 34 -9.40 1.08 15.50
CA THR A 34 -9.38 0.57 14.12
C THR A 34 -8.08 1.00 13.45
N ARG A 35 -7.12 0.10 13.37
CA ARG A 35 -5.78 0.35 12.80
C ARG A 35 -5.66 0.00 11.33
N PHE A 36 -6.52 -0.89 10.86
CA PHE A 36 -6.40 -1.49 9.56
C PHE A 36 -7.77 -1.82 8.96
N LEU A 37 -7.90 -1.57 7.67
CA LEU A 37 -9.02 -1.99 6.83
C LEU A 37 -8.48 -2.76 5.63
N SER A 38 -9.10 -3.88 5.29
CA SER A 38 -8.88 -4.58 4.02
C SER A 38 -10.23 -4.83 3.37
N VAL A 39 -10.43 -4.28 2.19
CA VAL A 39 -11.74 -4.31 1.53
C VAL A 39 -11.58 -4.69 0.06
N GLU A 40 -12.38 -5.65 -0.37
CA GLU A 40 -12.60 -5.99 -1.78
C GLU A 40 -13.92 -5.41 -2.28
N GLY A 41 -14.09 -5.36 -3.60
CA GLY A 41 -15.35 -4.93 -4.22
C GLY A 41 -15.51 -3.42 -4.40
N LEU A 42 -14.60 -2.59 -3.87
CA LEU A 42 -14.64 -1.13 -4.08
C LEU A 42 -13.97 -0.71 -5.39
N VAL A 43 -13.08 -1.52 -5.93
CA VAL A 43 -12.38 -1.30 -7.20
C VAL A 43 -12.84 -2.33 -8.23
N ASP A 44 -13.10 -1.87 -9.44
CA ASP A 44 -13.50 -2.71 -10.57
C ASP A 44 -12.35 -3.65 -10.98
N ARG A 45 -12.59 -4.95 -10.91
CA ARG A 45 -11.56 -5.98 -11.16
C ARG A 45 -11.03 -5.94 -12.61
N THR A 46 -11.88 -5.61 -13.57
CA THR A 46 -11.47 -5.52 -14.99
C THR A 46 -10.55 -4.32 -15.20
N LYS A 47 -10.91 -3.16 -14.66
CA LYS A 47 -10.09 -1.95 -14.73
C LYS A 47 -8.76 -2.13 -13.97
N ALA A 48 -8.81 -2.74 -12.79
CA ALA A 48 -7.63 -3.11 -12.01
C ALA A 48 -6.69 -4.05 -12.78
N ALA A 49 -7.24 -5.08 -13.46
CA ALA A 49 -6.45 -5.99 -14.28
C ALA A 49 -5.79 -5.28 -15.48
N ARG A 50 -6.52 -4.33 -16.11
CA ARG A 50 -5.95 -3.51 -17.21
C ARG A 50 -4.83 -2.60 -16.71
N LEU A 51 -5.03 -1.95 -15.55
CA LEU A 51 -3.99 -1.12 -14.92
C LEU A 51 -2.77 -1.97 -14.56
N ARG A 52 -2.95 -3.12 -13.91
CA ARG A 52 -1.86 -4.06 -13.60
C ARG A 52 -1.08 -4.47 -14.85
N ALA A 53 -1.78 -4.86 -15.93
CA ALA A 53 -1.13 -5.23 -17.18
C ALA A 53 -0.35 -4.07 -17.82
N LEU A 54 -0.81 -2.83 -17.63
CA LEU A 54 -0.05 -1.64 -18.03
C LEU A 54 1.23 -1.50 -17.20
N LEU A 55 1.16 -1.66 -15.86
CA LEU A 55 2.33 -1.59 -14.97
C LEU A 55 3.35 -2.69 -15.31
N ASP A 56 2.89 -3.93 -15.53
CA ASP A 56 3.75 -5.06 -15.90
C ASP A 56 4.55 -4.77 -17.19
N ARG A 57 3.93 -4.11 -18.18
CA ARG A 57 4.61 -3.83 -19.47
C ARG A 57 5.52 -2.60 -19.42
N THR A 58 5.22 -1.62 -18.58
CA THR A 58 5.85 -0.29 -18.68
C THR A 58 6.75 0.07 -17.52
N LEU A 59 6.50 -0.48 -16.33
CA LEU A 59 7.24 -0.11 -15.13
C LEU A 59 8.13 -1.22 -14.58
N ALA A 60 7.84 -2.49 -14.84
CA ALA A 60 8.55 -3.60 -14.22
C ALA A 60 10.07 -3.56 -14.34
N THR A 61 10.57 -3.04 -15.47
CA THR A 61 12.01 -2.90 -15.75
C THR A 61 12.63 -1.59 -15.28
N SER A 62 11.81 -0.64 -14.83
CA SER A 62 12.23 0.71 -14.41
C SER A 62 12.18 0.92 -12.90
N LEU A 63 11.83 -0.12 -12.14
CA LEU A 63 11.76 -0.06 -10.69
C LEU A 63 13.15 -0.18 -10.07
N GLU A 64 13.40 0.57 -9.00
CA GLU A 64 14.55 0.35 -8.12
C GLU A 64 14.34 -0.92 -7.29
N ARG A 65 15.34 -1.80 -7.26
CA ARG A 65 15.33 -2.96 -6.35
C ARG A 65 15.79 -2.55 -4.97
N ILE A 66 14.97 -2.81 -3.97
CA ILE A 66 15.33 -2.68 -2.55
C ILE A 66 15.61 -4.07 -1.98
N ASP A 67 16.78 -4.26 -1.42
CA ASP A 67 17.16 -5.40 -0.58
C ASP A 67 18.10 -4.86 0.49
N ARG A 68 17.53 -4.31 1.54
CA ARG A 68 18.28 -3.62 2.59
C ARG A 68 17.68 -3.86 3.97
N PRO A 69 18.50 -3.79 5.03
CA PRO A 69 17.99 -3.81 6.39
C PRO A 69 16.98 -2.69 6.63
N ILE A 70 16.00 -2.98 7.48
CA ILE A 70 15.11 -1.95 8.02
C ILE A 70 15.93 -1.07 8.98
N PRO A 71 15.83 0.27 8.90
CA PRO A 71 16.55 1.15 9.80
C PRO A 71 16.20 0.84 11.27
N PRO A 72 17.21 0.63 12.14
CA PRO A 72 16.97 0.22 13.54
C PRO A 72 16.09 1.19 14.33
N ASP A 73 16.12 2.48 14.01
CA ASP A 73 15.33 3.52 14.66
C ASP A 73 13.83 3.46 14.29
N THR A 74 13.45 2.71 13.27
CA THR A 74 12.05 2.40 12.94
C THR A 74 11.51 1.17 13.69
N ILE A 75 12.38 0.46 14.42
CA ILE A 75 12.06 -0.73 15.22
C ILE A 75 11.86 -0.32 16.68
N TRP A 76 10.77 0.35 16.98
CA TRP A 76 10.47 0.85 18.32
C TRP A 76 9.16 0.28 18.88
N LYS A 77 9.00 0.31 20.21
CA LYS A 77 7.88 -0.34 20.94
C LYS A 77 7.81 -1.86 20.77
N MET A 78 8.91 -2.50 20.36
CA MET A 78 9.02 -3.95 20.36
C MET A 78 9.45 -4.45 21.72
N ARG A 79 8.92 -5.58 22.15
CA ARG A 79 9.37 -6.24 23.37
C ARG A 79 10.79 -6.79 23.17
N ALA A 80 11.62 -6.68 24.21
CA ALA A 80 13.00 -7.12 24.11
C ALA A 80 13.15 -8.64 23.90
N ASP A 81 12.15 -9.40 24.35
CA ASP A 81 12.06 -10.85 24.24
C ASP A 81 11.38 -11.34 22.95
N TYR A 82 10.98 -10.41 22.06
CA TYR A 82 10.34 -10.79 20.81
C TYR A 82 11.34 -11.44 19.86
N SER A 83 11.04 -12.69 19.47
CA SER A 83 11.79 -13.43 18.46
C SER A 83 10.96 -13.51 17.17
N GLU A 84 11.59 -13.24 16.05
CA GLU A 84 10.97 -13.29 14.74
C GLU A 84 11.73 -14.20 13.77
N THR A 85 10.99 -14.84 12.88
CA THR A 85 11.56 -15.75 11.89
C THR A 85 11.97 -15.05 10.60
N LEU A 86 11.48 -13.82 10.36
CA LEU A 86 11.84 -13.03 9.19
C LEU A 86 12.94 -12.03 9.54
N PRO A 87 13.98 -11.90 8.70
CA PRO A 87 14.96 -10.85 8.85
C PRO A 87 14.33 -9.46 8.80
N LYS A 88 14.87 -8.52 9.59
CA LYS A 88 14.49 -7.09 9.55
C LYS A 88 15.04 -6.43 8.30
N ALA A 89 14.51 -6.83 7.17
CA ALA A 89 14.90 -6.35 5.85
C ALA A 89 13.66 -6.04 5.01
N THR A 90 13.81 -5.15 4.06
CA THR A 90 12.81 -4.89 3.00
C THR A 90 13.36 -5.40 1.70
N ARG A 91 12.60 -6.29 1.06
CA ARG A 91 12.85 -6.81 -0.30
C ARG A 91 11.64 -6.48 -1.16
N ALA A 92 11.81 -5.58 -2.09
CA ALA A 92 10.77 -5.18 -3.04
C ALA A 92 11.41 -4.41 -4.20
N SER A 93 10.66 -4.14 -5.24
CA SER A 93 11.02 -3.13 -6.24
C SER A 93 10.12 -1.93 -6.07
N THR A 94 10.63 -0.70 -6.26
CA THR A 94 9.89 0.51 -5.91
C THR A 94 10.12 1.69 -6.85
N ILE A 95 9.21 2.66 -6.78
CA ILE A 95 9.34 4.03 -7.29
C ILE A 95 8.90 4.97 -6.18
N TYR A 96 9.78 5.91 -5.78
CA TYR A 96 9.45 7.03 -4.91
C TYR A 96 9.23 8.29 -5.75
N PHE A 97 8.05 8.88 -5.71
CA PHE A 97 7.69 10.02 -6.57
C PHE A 97 8.32 11.36 -6.15
N ASP A 98 8.98 11.43 -5.02
CA ASP A 98 9.79 12.58 -4.59
C ASP A 98 11.14 12.67 -5.32
N ARG A 99 11.57 11.60 -5.99
CA ARG A 99 12.80 11.51 -6.77
C ARG A 99 12.52 11.76 -8.26
N ALA A 100 12.30 13.03 -8.63
CA ALA A 100 11.73 13.40 -9.93
C ALA A 100 12.48 12.87 -11.16
N ASP A 101 13.80 12.70 -11.08
CA ASP A 101 14.66 12.35 -12.21
C ASP A 101 14.90 10.85 -12.39
N GLU A 102 14.34 10.01 -11.52
CA GLU A 102 14.50 8.57 -11.66
C GLU A 102 13.75 8.00 -12.88
N PRO A 103 14.34 7.01 -13.56
CA PRO A 103 13.73 6.39 -14.74
C PRO A 103 12.31 5.86 -14.48
N GLY A 104 12.07 5.26 -13.31
CA GLY A 104 10.78 4.76 -12.89
C GLY A 104 9.74 5.87 -12.75
N VAL A 105 10.11 7.02 -12.17
CA VAL A 105 9.22 8.17 -12.03
C VAL A 105 8.86 8.75 -13.40
N ARG A 106 9.85 8.90 -14.31
CA ARG A 106 9.58 9.35 -15.67
C ARG A 106 8.65 8.39 -16.42
N ALA A 107 8.86 7.08 -16.27
CA ALA A 107 7.99 6.07 -16.88
C ALA A 107 6.56 6.13 -16.30
N ALA A 108 6.41 6.24 -14.98
CA ALA A 108 5.11 6.37 -14.32
C ALA A 108 4.36 7.64 -14.74
N ARG A 109 5.06 8.77 -14.88
CA ARG A 109 4.47 10.02 -15.39
C ARG A 109 4.00 9.88 -16.84
N ARG A 110 4.81 9.25 -17.69
CA ARG A 110 4.47 9.03 -19.12
C ARG A 110 3.18 8.27 -19.31
N ILE A 111 2.89 7.29 -18.46
CA ILE A 111 1.66 6.52 -18.53
C ILE A 111 0.50 7.13 -17.72
N GLY A 112 0.67 8.30 -17.12
CA GLY A 112 -0.35 9.00 -16.34
C GLY A 112 -0.55 8.48 -14.90
N LEU A 113 0.28 7.54 -14.42
CA LEU A 113 0.11 6.95 -13.09
C LEU A 113 0.33 7.97 -11.96
N ASP A 114 1.34 8.85 -12.09
CA ASP A 114 1.57 9.92 -11.11
C ASP A 114 0.35 10.87 -11.02
N ALA A 115 -0.26 11.21 -12.16
CA ALA A 115 -1.45 12.05 -12.20
C ALA A 115 -2.64 11.38 -11.49
N MET A 116 -2.89 10.10 -11.74
CA MET A 116 -3.94 9.33 -11.07
C MET A 116 -3.72 9.30 -9.54
N LEU A 117 -2.49 9.06 -9.07
CA LEU A 117 -2.18 9.04 -7.64
C LEU A 117 -2.20 10.43 -6.99
N ARG A 118 -2.16 11.51 -7.78
CA ARG A 118 -2.36 12.91 -7.31
C ARG A 118 -3.80 13.35 -7.39
N SER A 119 -4.68 12.56 -7.97
CA SER A 119 -6.04 12.99 -8.25
C SER A 119 -6.79 13.39 -6.98
N ALA A 120 -7.70 14.34 -7.13
CA ALA A 120 -8.56 14.76 -6.03
C ALA A 120 -9.39 13.60 -5.47
N SER A 121 -9.81 12.67 -6.33
CA SER A 121 -10.58 11.49 -5.95
C SER A 121 -9.76 10.50 -5.11
N PHE A 122 -8.43 10.37 -5.32
CA PHE A 122 -7.58 9.52 -4.49
C PHE A 122 -7.44 10.08 -3.07
N HIS A 123 -7.19 11.39 -2.94
CA HIS A 123 -7.14 12.08 -1.66
C HIS A 123 -8.49 12.03 -0.92
N ALA A 124 -9.59 12.36 -1.62
CA ALA A 124 -10.93 12.35 -1.06
C ALA A 124 -11.35 10.96 -0.58
N PHE A 125 -10.94 9.90 -1.28
CA PHE A 125 -11.20 8.53 -0.87
C PHE A 125 -10.48 8.17 0.43
N ALA A 126 -9.20 8.53 0.55
CA ALA A 126 -8.43 8.35 1.79
C ALA A 126 -9.06 9.14 2.96
N GLN A 127 -9.46 10.40 2.71
CA GLN A 127 -10.11 11.26 3.69
C GLN A 127 -11.48 10.70 4.14
N ALA A 128 -12.27 10.15 3.22
CA ALA A 128 -13.54 9.51 3.55
C ALA A 128 -13.34 8.32 4.52
N LEU A 129 -12.35 7.46 4.27
CA LEU A 129 -12.02 6.35 5.18
C LEU A 129 -11.48 6.84 6.52
N ALA A 130 -10.65 7.90 6.51
CA ALA A 130 -10.07 8.49 7.71
C ALA A 130 -11.13 9.13 8.63
N GLY A 131 -12.25 9.61 8.07
CA GLY A 131 -13.31 10.32 8.80
C GLY A 131 -12.88 11.68 9.35
N ARG A 132 -11.79 12.26 8.83
CA ARG A 132 -11.26 13.58 9.22
C ARG A 132 -10.40 14.16 8.10
N ALA A 133 -10.15 15.47 8.18
CA ALA A 133 -9.35 16.17 7.19
C ALA A 133 -7.93 15.61 7.10
N LEU A 134 -7.44 15.49 5.88
CA LEU A 134 -6.07 15.08 5.54
C LEU A 134 -5.36 16.24 4.84
N ALA A 135 -4.06 16.38 5.08
CA ALA A 135 -3.24 17.39 4.44
C ALA A 135 -3.23 17.19 2.90
N PRO A 136 -3.29 18.28 2.11
CA PRO A 136 -3.36 18.19 0.64
C PRO A 136 -2.08 17.64 0.01
N ASN A 137 -0.93 17.84 0.66
CA ASN A 137 0.35 17.30 0.23
C ASN A 137 0.61 15.95 0.90
N PHE A 138 0.81 14.92 0.10
CA PHE A 138 1.00 13.55 0.58
C PHE A 138 2.07 12.80 -0.22
N GLY A 139 2.71 11.83 0.45
CA GLY A 139 3.68 10.94 -0.16
C GLY A 139 3.01 9.95 -1.11
N ARG A 140 3.70 9.59 -2.19
CA ARG A 140 3.24 8.56 -3.13
C ARG A 140 4.37 7.61 -3.43
N GLN A 141 4.02 6.34 -3.57
CA GLN A 141 4.97 5.29 -3.86
C GLN A 141 4.30 4.18 -4.68
N VAL A 142 5.07 3.51 -5.48
CA VAL A 142 4.69 2.24 -6.10
C VAL A 142 5.63 1.18 -5.60
N LEU A 143 5.07 0.06 -5.16
CA LEU A 143 5.82 -1.13 -4.80
C LEU A 143 5.44 -2.27 -5.74
N CYS A 144 6.41 -3.14 -6.02
CA CYS A 144 6.18 -4.40 -6.73
C CYS A 144 6.89 -5.52 -5.96
N TYR A 145 6.12 -6.49 -5.49
CA TYR A 145 6.60 -7.69 -4.84
C TYR A 145 6.60 -8.84 -5.82
N GLY A 146 7.74 -9.51 -5.94
CA GLY A 146 7.90 -10.82 -6.60
C GLY A 146 7.98 -11.95 -5.58
N PRO A 147 8.19 -13.21 -6.03
CA PRO A 147 8.33 -14.35 -5.12
C PRO A 147 9.49 -14.16 -4.14
N GLY A 148 9.21 -14.41 -2.85
CA GLY A 148 10.16 -14.22 -1.77
C GLY A 148 10.32 -12.77 -1.28
N ASP A 149 9.69 -11.79 -1.95
CA ASP A 149 9.73 -10.40 -1.52
C ASP A 149 8.82 -10.13 -0.33
N TYR A 150 9.29 -9.32 0.62
CA TYR A 150 8.60 -8.98 1.86
C TYR A 150 9.12 -7.66 2.44
N ALA A 151 8.41 -7.13 3.42
CA ALA A 151 8.93 -6.11 4.34
C ALA A 151 8.86 -6.68 5.77
N GLY A 152 10.01 -6.79 6.43
CA GLY A 152 10.12 -7.30 7.80
C GLY A 152 9.44 -6.38 8.82
N PRO A 153 9.37 -6.77 10.10
CA PRO A 153 8.68 -6.01 11.15
C PRO A 153 9.24 -4.60 11.35
N HIS A 154 8.36 -3.59 11.26
CA HIS A 154 8.71 -2.17 11.38
C HIS A 154 7.49 -1.29 11.72
N ASN A 155 7.74 0.00 11.95
CA ASN A 155 6.77 1.07 12.19
C ASN A 155 6.87 2.20 11.14
N ASP A 156 7.40 1.99 9.95
CA ASP A 156 7.63 2.93 8.85
C ASP A 156 8.52 4.14 9.18
N HIS A 157 8.28 4.84 10.31
CA HIS A 157 9.00 6.04 10.71
C HIS A 157 9.53 5.95 12.13
N PRO A 158 10.71 6.54 12.41
CA PRO A 158 11.25 6.62 13.77
C PRO A 158 10.37 7.52 14.67
N PRO A 159 10.40 7.33 16.01
CA PRO A 159 9.56 8.06 16.94
C PRO A 159 9.75 9.58 16.92
N SER A 160 10.94 10.05 16.51
CA SER A 160 11.27 11.46 16.37
C SER A 160 10.55 12.14 15.19
N ASN A 161 10.09 11.36 14.20
CA ASN A 161 9.39 11.89 13.04
C ASN A 161 7.99 12.39 13.45
N ALA A 162 7.59 13.57 12.95
CA ALA A 162 6.28 14.13 13.21
C ALA A 162 5.14 13.19 12.76
N ARG A 163 5.32 12.44 11.67
CA ARG A 163 4.37 11.42 11.19
C ARG A 163 4.13 10.33 12.23
N ALA A 164 5.20 9.80 12.84
CA ALA A 164 5.07 8.78 13.88
C ALA A 164 4.36 9.30 15.13
N ARG A 165 4.54 10.59 15.47
CA ARG A 165 3.93 11.23 16.65
C ARG A 165 2.46 11.60 16.44
N ALA A 166 2.14 12.25 15.33
CA ALA A 166 0.78 12.75 15.03
C ALA A 166 -0.14 11.65 14.46
N GLY A 167 0.46 10.59 13.91
CA GLY A 167 -0.25 9.59 13.13
C GLY A 167 -0.51 10.05 11.70
N TYR A 168 -0.85 9.10 10.86
CA TYR A 168 -1.15 9.31 9.44
C TYR A 168 -1.97 8.13 8.89
N VAL A 169 -2.44 8.27 7.68
CA VAL A 169 -3.17 7.21 6.96
C VAL A 169 -2.41 6.83 5.71
N ASP A 170 -2.16 5.53 5.52
CA ASP A 170 -1.73 4.97 4.24
C ASP A 170 -2.91 4.32 3.54
N LEU A 171 -3.09 4.65 2.28
CA LEU A 171 -4.04 4.00 1.39
C LEU A 171 -3.29 3.21 0.33
N HIS A 172 -3.53 1.91 0.27
CA HIS A 172 -2.91 1.00 -0.68
C HIS A 172 -3.95 0.40 -1.63
N LEU A 173 -3.70 0.47 -2.93
CA LEU A 173 -4.38 -0.37 -3.90
C LEU A 173 -3.47 -1.53 -4.30
N SER A 174 -3.81 -2.73 -3.90
CA SER A 174 -3.13 -3.97 -4.28
C SER A 174 -3.68 -4.55 -5.58
N LEU A 175 -2.77 -4.86 -6.52
CA LEU A 175 -3.08 -5.42 -7.82
C LEU A 175 -2.23 -6.69 -8.03
N SER A 176 -2.69 -7.81 -7.50
CA SER A 176 -2.01 -9.10 -7.71
C SER A 176 -2.44 -9.76 -9.02
N ASN A 177 -1.50 -10.45 -9.65
CA ASN A 177 -1.85 -11.31 -10.78
C ASN A 177 -2.26 -12.71 -10.32
N PRO A 178 -2.91 -13.51 -11.18
CA PRO A 178 -3.38 -14.85 -10.81
C PRO A 178 -2.28 -15.85 -10.44
N ALA A 179 -1.01 -15.55 -10.73
CA ALA A 179 0.14 -16.38 -10.38
C ALA A 179 0.54 -16.28 -8.90
N VAL A 180 0.07 -15.24 -8.19
CA VAL A 180 0.26 -15.11 -6.74
C VAL A 180 -0.64 -16.10 -6.02
N ALA A 181 -0.05 -16.92 -5.14
CA ALA A 181 -0.80 -17.80 -4.25
C ALA A 181 -1.25 -17.05 -3.01
N HIS A 182 -0.31 -16.43 -2.28
CA HIS A 182 -0.63 -15.60 -1.12
C HIS A 182 0.51 -14.63 -0.76
N GLN A 183 0.14 -13.59 -0.06
CA GLN A 183 0.96 -12.71 0.76
C GLN A 183 0.06 -12.15 1.87
N TRP A 184 0.58 -12.09 3.09
CA TRP A 184 -0.17 -11.69 4.28
C TRP A 184 0.44 -10.42 4.87
N LEU A 185 -0.41 -9.58 5.45
CA LEU A 185 0.00 -8.59 6.41
C LEU A 185 -0.21 -9.16 7.80
N VAL A 186 0.81 -9.06 8.63
CA VAL A 186 0.74 -9.35 10.05
C VAL A 186 0.94 -8.04 10.80
N TYR A 187 0.04 -7.70 11.73
CA TYR A 187 0.14 -6.46 12.47
C TYR A 187 -0.14 -6.63 13.95
N ALA A 188 0.38 -5.68 14.74
CA ALA A 188 0.26 -5.73 16.18
C ALA A 188 -1.04 -5.13 16.66
N LYS A 189 -1.71 -5.86 17.56
CA LYS A 189 -2.81 -5.39 18.38
C LYS A 189 -2.45 -5.57 19.85
N ALA A 190 -2.67 -4.54 20.65
CA ALA A 190 -2.29 -4.53 22.06
C ALA A 190 -0.81 -4.92 22.33
N GLY A 191 0.11 -4.57 21.41
CA GLY A 191 1.55 -4.84 21.55
C GLY A 191 2.00 -6.23 21.09
N HIS A 192 1.10 -7.06 20.57
CA HIS A 192 1.42 -8.39 20.05
C HIS A 192 1.11 -8.49 18.55
N LEU A 193 1.99 -9.14 17.77
CA LEU A 193 1.74 -9.47 16.37
C LEU A 193 0.74 -10.62 16.30
N SER A 194 -0.55 -10.31 16.29
CA SER A 194 -1.64 -11.27 16.42
C SER A 194 -2.67 -11.24 15.29
N GLU A 195 -2.71 -10.16 14.54
CA GLU A 195 -3.67 -10.01 13.45
C GLU A 195 -3.03 -10.37 12.12
N ILE A 196 -3.65 -11.29 11.38
CA ILE A 196 -3.16 -11.77 10.08
C ILE A 196 -4.26 -11.57 9.04
N VAL A 197 -3.97 -10.82 7.99
CA VAL A 197 -4.92 -10.52 6.94
C VAL A 197 -4.33 -10.75 5.54
N PRO A 198 -5.12 -11.28 4.57
CA PRO A 198 -4.67 -11.42 3.20
C PRO A 198 -4.60 -10.05 2.52
N ILE A 199 -3.51 -9.79 1.81
CA ILE A 199 -3.30 -8.53 1.08
C ILE A 199 -3.03 -8.75 -0.41
N HIS A 200 -3.20 -9.96 -0.90
CA HIS A 200 -2.85 -10.38 -2.26
C HIS A 200 -4.03 -10.41 -3.23
N GLY A 201 -5.12 -9.72 -2.93
CA GLY A 201 -6.26 -9.63 -3.82
C GLY A 201 -5.94 -8.94 -5.15
N ALA A 202 -6.72 -9.26 -6.18
CA ALA A 202 -6.53 -8.71 -7.52
C ALA A 202 -6.88 -7.21 -7.64
N ALA A 203 -7.68 -6.69 -6.69
CA ALA A 203 -8.13 -5.31 -6.61
C ALA A 203 -8.56 -5.00 -5.16
N THR A 204 -7.65 -5.23 -4.21
CA THR A 204 -7.90 -5.02 -2.78
C THR A 204 -7.44 -3.63 -2.37
N LEU A 205 -8.30 -2.89 -1.71
CA LEU A 205 -7.94 -1.65 -1.00
C LEU A 205 -7.63 -1.98 0.45
N THR A 206 -6.48 -1.53 0.92
CA THR A 206 -6.12 -1.56 2.33
C THR A 206 -5.86 -0.14 2.80
N ALA A 207 -6.31 0.19 4.00
CA ALA A 207 -6.04 1.48 4.62
C ALA A 207 -5.51 1.27 6.03
N TYR A 208 -4.44 1.96 6.38
CA TYR A 208 -3.74 1.86 7.65
C TYR A 208 -3.83 3.17 8.39
N ARG A 209 -4.19 3.11 9.67
CA ARG A 209 -3.99 4.24 10.59
C ARG A 209 -2.73 3.97 11.41
N LEU A 210 -1.64 4.54 10.98
CA LEU A 210 -0.30 4.36 11.54
C LEU A 210 -0.01 5.40 12.66
N PRO A 211 0.95 5.15 13.54
CA PRO A 211 1.88 4.04 13.55
C PRO A 211 1.35 2.79 14.27
N PHE A 212 1.73 1.63 13.80
CA PHE A 212 1.64 0.35 14.49
C PHE A 212 2.66 -0.64 13.92
N TRP A 213 3.03 -1.65 14.72
CA TRP A 213 3.91 -2.72 14.30
C TRP A 213 3.25 -3.58 13.23
N HIS A 214 3.93 -3.77 12.12
CA HIS A 214 3.46 -4.65 11.06
C HIS A 214 4.60 -5.17 10.19
N TYR A 215 4.31 -6.23 9.45
CA TYR A 215 5.18 -6.76 8.40
C TYR A 215 4.36 -7.47 7.32
N THR A 216 4.93 -7.60 6.12
CA THR A 216 4.37 -8.47 5.09
C THR A 216 5.17 -9.75 5.01
N THR A 217 4.48 -10.89 4.89
CA THR A 217 5.16 -12.17 4.67
C THR A 217 5.78 -12.21 3.28
N PRO A 218 6.75 -13.13 3.02
CA PRO A 218 7.22 -13.38 1.67
C PRO A 218 6.05 -13.69 0.72
N LEU A 219 6.08 -13.08 -0.47
CA LEU A 219 5.11 -13.40 -1.52
C LEU A 219 5.34 -14.82 -2.00
N VAL A 220 4.31 -15.62 -2.03
CA VAL A 220 4.34 -17.01 -2.51
C VAL A 220 3.62 -17.09 -3.86
N ALA A 221 4.30 -17.67 -4.83
CA ALA A 221 3.73 -17.97 -6.14
C ALA A 221 3.01 -19.32 -6.16
N LYS A 222 2.03 -19.47 -7.04
CA LYS A 222 1.46 -20.79 -7.35
C LYS A 222 2.53 -21.70 -7.97
N PRO A 223 2.40 -23.04 -7.80
CA PRO A 223 3.35 -23.98 -8.40
C PRO A 223 3.58 -23.71 -9.89
N GLY A 224 4.84 -23.71 -10.30
CA GLY A 224 5.26 -23.46 -11.69
C GLY A 224 5.05 -22.03 -12.20
N GLN A 225 4.61 -21.08 -11.37
CA GLN A 225 4.28 -19.70 -11.82
C GLN A 225 5.18 -18.62 -11.22
N ALA A 226 6.28 -18.97 -10.58
CA ALA A 226 7.16 -18.02 -9.88
C ALA A 226 7.63 -16.87 -10.80
N ALA A 227 8.08 -17.17 -12.02
CA ALA A 227 8.58 -16.14 -12.95
C ALA A 227 7.54 -15.06 -13.30
N ARG A 228 6.25 -15.34 -13.13
CA ARG A 228 5.14 -14.43 -13.45
C ARG A 228 4.50 -13.78 -12.22
N ALA A 229 4.65 -14.36 -11.03
CA ALA A 229 3.96 -13.90 -9.83
C ALA A 229 4.41 -12.49 -9.45
N ARG A 230 3.45 -11.55 -9.42
CA ARG A 230 3.68 -10.14 -9.03
C ARG A 230 2.46 -9.57 -8.33
N ARG A 231 2.74 -8.77 -7.31
CA ARG A 231 1.78 -7.92 -6.62
C ARG A 231 2.27 -6.49 -6.65
N TRP A 232 1.53 -5.63 -7.34
CA TRP A 232 1.73 -4.19 -7.31
C TRP A 232 0.97 -3.58 -6.14
N VAL A 233 1.57 -2.55 -5.53
CA VAL A 233 0.91 -1.72 -4.51
C VAL A 233 1.07 -0.26 -4.93
N LEU A 234 -0.04 0.41 -5.12
CA LEU A 234 -0.09 1.84 -5.36
C LEU A 234 -0.46 2.50 -4.03
N LEU A 235 0.44 3.33 -3.53
CA LEU A 235 0.41 3.84 -2.15
C LEU A 235 0.32 5.36 -2.11
N GLY A 236 -0.54 5.88 -1.23
CA GLY A 236 -0.55 7.26 -0.77
C GLY A 236 -0.43 7.34 0.76
N THR A 237 0.48 8.18 1.26
CA THR A 237 0.69 8.45 2.70
C THR A 237 0.17 9.84 3.04
N PHE A 238 -0.88 9.92 3.82
CA PHE A 238 -1.63 11.15 4.13
C PHE A 238 -1.49 11.54 5.59
N LEU A 239 -0.97 12.73 5.85
CA LEU A 239 -0.96 13.31 7.19
C LEU A 239 -2.34 13.82 7.57
N PHE A 240 -2.66 13.78 8.85
CA PHE A 240 -3.81 14.52 9.37
C PHE A 240 -3.55 16.04 9.26
N ALA A 241 -4.60 16.79 8.83
CA ALA A 241 -4.57 18.25 8.78
C ALA A 241 -4.79 18.86 10.17
#